data_1b4f819bfadf2abed8a0614dd0345b2c
#
_entry.id   1b4f819bfadf2abed8a0614dd0345b2c
#
_cell.length_a   1.000
_cell.length_b   1.000
_cell.length_c   1.000
_cell.angle_alpha   90.00
_cell.angle_beta   90.00
_cell.angle_gamma   90.00
#
_symmetry.space_group_name_H-M   'P 1'
#
loop_
_entity.id
_entity.type
_entity.pdbx_description
1 polymer ?
#
loop_
_entity_poly.entity_id
_entity_poly.type
_entity_poly.pdbx_seq_one_letter_code
_entity_poly.pdbx_strand_id
1 'polypeptide(L)'
;ETIAFINRRAISAGSLISLSCDQIYMTGGATIGATSVVDMSGSKQSEKSQSYMREEMAATAEKSGKNPDIARGMVDEELSFEFLVIEGDTLQVDDIEGRKDGKLITLTTELAIKYGIADGKGESIEDVLSSLQIEDYEIVTVGENWSENVVRILTNPTVSSLLTTFGTIGVISELYSAGWGIGGTIGIICLTLALGAGYLTQLASSTDILVVLLGLVLLFVEAIAIPGFGVFGITGIVVLFYGLYLLLIPDVPVSPEIYSEALDGFGWAIVVGIFGIIFIL
;
A
#
# COMPACT_ATOMS: atom_id res chain seq x y z
N GLU A 1 25.10 -4.62 -6.23
CA GLU A 1 25.19 -4.23 -4.81
C GLU A 1 24.23 -3.09 -4.54
N THR A 2 23.46 -3.17 -3.46
CA THR A 2 22.45 -2.18 -3.07
C THR A 2 22.85 -1.55 -1.73
N ILE A 3 22.74 -0.21 -1.64
CA ILE A 3 23.10 0.55 -0.45
C ILE A 3 21.89 1.37 -0.01
N ALA A 4 21.44 1.18 1.21
CA ALA A 4 20.46 2.06 1.83
C ALA A 4 21.18 3.23 2.52
N PHE A 5 20.90 4.46 2.08
CA PHE A 5 21.40 5.67 2.74
C PHE A 5 20.25 6.33 3.51
N ILE A 6 20.31 6.25 4.84
CA ILE A 6 19.27 6.78 5.73
C ILE A 6 19.65 8.18 6.19
N ASN A 7 19.09 9.18 5.53
CA ASN A 7 19.37 10.58 5.83
C ASN A 7 18.74 11.07 7.15
N ARG A 8 17.55 10.58 7.52
CA ARG A 8 16.86 10.99 8.76
C ARG A 8 16.24 9.82 9.52
N ARG A 9 15.38 9.07 8.86
CA ARG A 9 14.66 7.96 9.49
C ARG A 9 14.22 6.93 8.47
N ALA A 10 14.36 5.67 8.84
CA ALA A 10 13.78 4.53 8.17
C ALA A 10 12.88 3.81 9.19
N ILE A 11 11.60 4.15 9.20
CA ILE A 11 10.60 3.62 10.12
C ILE A 11 9.59 2.77 9.36
N SER A 12 9.08 1.69 9.97
CA SER A 12 8.09 0.79 9.39
C SER A 12 8.61 0.18 8.07
N ALA A 13 7.91 0.33 6.95
CA ALA A 13 8.35 -0.17 5.64
C ALA A 13 9.77 0.30 5.27
N GLY A 14 10.18 1.49 5.70
CA GLY A 14 11.53 2.00 5.49
C GLY A 14 12.61 1.13 6.15
N SER A 15 12.34 0.56 7.32
CA SER A 15 13.26 -0.39 7.98
C SER A 15 13.40 -1.68 7.17
N LEU A 16 12.28 -2.27 6.73
CA LEU A 16 12.28 -3.49 5.93
C LEU A 16 13.04 -3.30 4.60
N ILE A 17 12.76 -2.19 3.89
CA ILE A 17 13.46 -1.85 2.65
C ILE A 17 14.96 -1.68 2.90
N SER A 18 15.34 -0.99 3.98
CA SER A 18 16.75 -0.82 4.33
C SER A 18 17.43 -2.15 4.64
N LEU A 19 16.78 -3.02 5.42
CA LEU A 19 17.29 -4.36 5.74
C LEU A 19 17.41 -5.26 4.51
N SER A 20 16.66 -5.01 3.45
CA SER A 20 16.77 -5.78 2.20
C SER A 20 17.97 -5.38 1.34
N CYS A 21 18.65 -4.28 1.66
CA CYS A 21 19.85 -3.84 0.96
C CYS A 21 21.10 -4.57 1.49
N ASP A 22 22.12 -4.68 0.63
CA ASP A 22 23.39 -5.33 1.00
C ASP A 22 24.11 -4.54 2.10
N GLN A 23 24.03 -3.21 2.06
CA GLN A 23 24.65 -2.33 3.04
C GLN A 23 23.71 -1.20 3.47
N ILE A 24 23.89 -0.74 4.71
CA ILE A 24 23.11 0.35 5.32
C ILE A 24 24.05 1.40 5.89
N TYR A 25 23.97 2.62 5.37
CA TYR A 25 24.67 3.79 5.91
C TYR A 25 23.67 4.81 6.45
N MET A 26 24.02 5.45 7.56
CA MET A 26 23.13 6.39 8.25
C MET A 26 23.85 7.71 8.51
N THR A 27 23.11 8.83 8.42
CA THR A 27 23.64 10.13 8.87
C THR A 27 23.65 10.22 10.39
N GLY A 28 24.41 11.13 10.95
CA GLY A 28 24.35 11.41 12.39
C GLY A 28 22.95 11.82 12.84
N GLY A 29 22.43 11.13 13.87
CA GLY A 29 21.07 11.36 14.40
C GLY A 29 19.93 10.75 13.58
N ALA A 30 20.24 9.93 12.59
CA ALA A 30 19.22 9.13 11.91
C ALA A 30 18.71 7.98 12.80
N THR A 31 17.55 7.44 12.46
CA THR A 31 16.92 6.33 13.19
C THR A 31 16.37 5.27 12.26
N ILE A 32 16.40 4.00 12.72
CA ILE A 32 15.83 2.84 12.03
C ILE A 32 15.08 1.95 13.02
N GLY A 33 13.89 1.44 12.64
CA GLY A 33 13.11 0.52 13.50
C GLY A 33 11.61 0.77 13.48
N ALA A 34 10.94 0.46 14.60
CA ALA A 34 9.51 0.64 14.85
C ALA A 34 8.63 0.16 13.66
N THR A 35 8.54 -1.16 13.47
CA THR A 35 7.95 -1.79 12.27
C THR A 35 6.71 -2.63 12.61
N SER A 36 6.03 -2.38 13.73
CA SER A 36 4.80 -3.11 14.04
C SER A 36 3.71 -2.83 13.00
N VAL A 37 2.91 -3.86 12.69
CA VAL A 37 1.84 -3.73 11.69
C VAL A 37 0.64 -3.04 12.32
N VAL A 38 0.23 -1.94 11.72
CA VAL A 38 -0.95 -1.16 12.14
C VAL A 38 -1.93 -1.02 10.97
N ASP A 39 -3.21 -0.83 11.29
CA ASP A 39 -4.23 -0.49 10.31
C ASP A 39 -4.19 1.01 9.93
N MET A 40 -5.10 1.44 9.06
CA MET A 40 -5.20 2.84 8.64
C MET A 40 -5.58 3.80 9.78
N SER A 41 -6.15 3.29 10.88
CA SER A 41 -6.47 4.08 12.08
C SER A 41 -5.28 4.18 13.05
N GLY A 42 -4.18 3.45 12.79
CA GLY A 42 -3.01 3.35 13.66
C GLY A 42 -3.16 2.29 14.76
N SER A 43 -4.22 1.47 14.73
CA SER A 43 -4.42 0.39 15.69
C SER A 43 -3.59 -0.84 15.31
N LYS A 44 -3.04 -1.52 16.32
CA LYS A 44 -2.20 -2.71 16.12
C LYS A 44 -3.01 -3.83 15.48
N GLN A 45 -2.48 -4.41 14.41
CA GLN A 45 -3.09 -5.55 13.71
C GLN A 45 -2.99 -6.85 14.52
N SER A 46 -3.72 -7.88 14.08
CA SER A 46 -3.79 -9.19 14.72
C SER A 46 -2.40 -9.81 14.93
N GLU A 47 -2.27 -10.69 15.94
CA GLU A 47 -1.02 -11.43 16.20
C GLU A 47 -0.54 -12.21 14.95
N LYS A 48 -1.45 -12.70 14.13
CA LYS A 48 -1.10 -13.35 12.87
C LYS A 48 -0.30 -12.42 11.94
N SER A 49 -0.74 -11.17 11.80
CA SER A 49 -0.07 -10.17 10.97
C SER A 49 1.27 -9.74 11.59
N GLN A 50 1.30 -9.59 12.92
CA GLN A 50 2.54 -9.26 13.64
C GLN A 50 3.57 -10.39 13.53
N SER A 51 3.14 -11.65 13.72
CA SER A 51 4.02 -12.83 13.61
C SER A 51 4.61 -12.98 12.21
N TYR A 52 3.80 -12.74 11.16
CA TYR A 52 4.29 -12.75 9.79
C TYR A 52 5.36 -11.68 9.58
N MET A 53 5.08 -10.43 9.96
CA MET A 53 6.02 -9.32 9.78
C MET A 53 7.30 -9.52 10.60
N ARG A 54 7.19 -10.08 11.80
CA ARG A 54 8.34 -10.39 12.66
C ARG A 54 9.33 -11.32 11.97
N GLU A 55 8.84 -12.42 11.41
CA GLU A 55 9.70 -13.38 10.73
C GLU A 55 10.14 -12.89 9.34
N GLU A 56 9.35 -12.09 8.64
CA GLU A 56 9.75 -11.44 7.39
C GLU A 56 10.94 -10.48 7.61
N MET A 57 10.88 -9.66 8.66
CA MET A 57 11.96 -8.76 9.06
C MET A 57 13.23 -9.55 9.43
N ALA A 58 13.08 -10.63 10.20
CA ALA A 58 14.19 -11.46 10.62
C ALA A 58 14.86 -12.19 9.44
N ALA A 59 14.06 -12.81 8.57
CA ALA A 59 14.56 -13.50 7.39
C ALA A 59 15.26 -12.53 6.40
N THR A 60 14.71 -11.32 6.27
CA THR A 60 15.33 -10.27 5.44
C THR A 60 16.67 -9.83 6.03
N ALA A 61 16.74 -9.58 7.34
CA ALA A 61 17.97 -9.22 8.03
C ALA A 61 19.03 -10.33 7.93
N GLU A 62 18.64 -11.59 8.17
CA GLU A 62 19.54 -12.74 8.06
C GLU A 62 20.12 -12.88 6.65
N LYS A 63 19.28 -12.71 5.61
CA LYS A 63 19.70 -12.79 4.21
C LYS A 63 20.73 -11.72 3.84
N SER A 64 20.63 -10.53 4.40
CA SER A 64 21.56 -9.41 4.18
C SER A 64 22.70 -9.35 5.21
N GLY A 65 22.86 -10.39 6.05
CA GLY A 65 23.93 -10.48 7.06
C GLY A 65 23.75 -9.54 8.25
N LYS A 66 22.53 -9.05 8.49
CA LYS A 66 22.19 -8.20 9.63
C LYS A 66 21.66 -9.03 10.80
N ASN A 67 21.55 -8.45 11.99
CA ASN A 67 21.07 -9.14 13.18
C ASN A 67 19.55 -9.41 13.13
N PRO A 68 19.10 -10.71 13.05
CA PRO A 68 17.69 -11.04 12.92
C PRO A 68 16.91 -10.82 14.22
N ASP A 69 17.55 -10.90 15.40
CA ASP A 69 16.85 -10.72 16.68
C ASP A 69 16.49 -9.26 16.90
N ILE A 70 17.38 -8.34 16.55
CA ILE A 70 17.07 -6.90 16.53
C ILE A 70 15.92 -6.61 15.56
N ALA A 71 15.94 -7.23 14.37
CA ALA A 71 14.87 -7.05 13.38
C ALA A 71 13.51 -7.56 13.91
N ARG A 72 13.47 -8.68 14.65
CA ARG A 72 12.26 -9.15 15.35
C ARG A 72 11.77 -8.14 16.39
N GLY A 73 12.69 -7.59 17.19
CA GLY A 73 12.37 -6.61 18.21
C GLY A 73 11.91 -5.24 17.68
N MET A 74 12.13 -4.95 16.39
CA MET A 74 11.54 -3.78 15.72
C MET A 74 10.04 -3.95 15.46
N VAL A 75 9.52 -5.19 15.45
CA VAL A 75 8.11 -5.52 15.23
C VAL A 75 7.38 -5.84 16.52
N ASP A 76 8.04 -6.58 17.41
CA ASP A 76 7.45 -7.16 18.61
C ASP A 76 7.91 -6.44 19.88
N GLU A 77 6.97 -5.78 20.54
CA GLU A 77 7.19 -5.06 21.78
C GLU A 77 7.33 -5.96 23.02
N GLU A 78 6.99 -7.25 22.90
CA GLU A 78 7.11 -8.22 23.99
C GLU A 78 8.50 -8.87 24.04
N LEU A 79 9.29 -8.75 22.95
CA LEU A 79 10.64 -9.27 22.90
C LEU A 79 11.60 -8.39 23.72
N SER A 80 12.33 -9.04 24.62
CA SER A 80 13.40 -8.40 25.39
C SER A 80 14.68 -9.22 25.29
N PHE A 81 15.81 -8.54 25.11
CA PHE A 81 17.12 -9.17 24.97
C PHE A 81 18.06 -8.71 26.08
N GLU A 82 18.61 -9.64 26.87
CA GLU A 82 19.69 -9.33 27.82
C GLU A 82 21.06 -9.42 27.15
N PHE A 83 21.20 -10.34 26.21
CA PHE A 83 22.41 -10.57 25.44
C PHE A 83 22.06 -10.83 23.98
N LEU A 84 22.91 -10.37 23.08
CA LEU A 84 22.82 -10.62 21.63
C LEU A 84 24.18 -11.11 21.12
N VAL A 85 24.14 -12.01 20.14
CA VAL A 85 25.36 -12.46 19.45
C VAL A 85 25.51 -11.66 18.17
N ILE A 86 26.62 -10.92 18.03
CA ILE A 86 26.93 -10.09 16.87
C ILE A 86 28.34 -10.46 16.41
N GLU A 87 28.48 -10.90 15.16
CA GLU A 87 29.76 -11.34 14.58
C GLU A 87 30.51 -12.40 15.43
N GLY A 88 29.76 -13.18 16.21
CA GLY A 88 30.32 -14.21 17.09
C GLY A 88 30.62 -13.75 18.52
N ASP A 89 30.56 -12.47 18.79
CA ASP A 89 30.73 -11.90 20.13
C ASP A 89 29.39 -11.74 20.83
N THR A 90 29.36 -12.05 22.15
CA THR A 90 28.17 -11.84 22.97
C THR A 90 28.22 -10.45 23.59
N LEU A 91 27.29 -9.58 23.18
CA LEU A 91 27.13 -8.24 23.71
C LEU A 91 25.99 -8.19 24.73
N GLN A 92 26.23 -7.53 25.86
CA GLN A 92 25.17 -7.20 26.81
C GLN A 92 24.35 -6.03 26.27
N VAL A 93 23.02 -6.19 26.29
CA VAL A 93 22.07 -5.18 25.80
C VAL A 93 21.59 -4.34 26.97
N ASP A 94 22.06 -3.11 27.11
CA ASP A 94 21.75 -2.21 28.21
C ASP A 94 21.31 -0.81 27.79
N ASP A 95 21.44 -0.47 26.51
CA ASP A 95 21.30 0.88 25.96
C ASP A 95 20.24 1.06 24.89
N ILE A 96 19.42 0.02 24.58
CA ILE A 96 18.27 0.15 23.69
C ILE A 96 16.93 0.08 24.45
N GLU A 97 16.00 0.97 24.07
CA GLU A 97 14.69 1.03 24.73
C GLU A 97 13.85 -0.24 24.54
N GLY A 98 13.94 -0.90 23.39
CA GLY A 98 13.26 -2.17 23.07
C GLY A 98 13.74 -3.37 23.88
N ARG A 99 14.68 -3.19 24.80
CA ARG A 99 15.07 -4.18 25.80
C ARG A 99 13.97 -4.42 26.86
N LYS A 100 13.08 -3.47 27.06
CA LYS A 100 12.02 -3.52 28.07
C LYS A 100 10.72 -3.96 27.44
N ASP A 101 9.96 -4.79 28.16
CA ASP A 101 8.61 -5.19 27.76
C ASP A 101 7.75 -3.97 27.39
N GLY A 102 7.02 -4.09 26.31
CA GLY A 102 6.11 -3.05 25.81
C GLY A 102 6.78 -1.93 25.01
N LYS A 103 7.99 -2.15 24.48
CA LYS A 103 8.72 -1.17 23.67
C LYS A 103 9.26 -1.78 22.39
N LEU A 104 8.97 -1.18 21.24
CA LEU A 104 9.59 -1.52 19.97
C LEU A 104 11.03 -1.01 19.91
N ILE A 105 11.90 -1.80 19.30
CA ILE A 105 13.28 -1.36 19.03
C ILE A 105 13.27 -0.27 17.96
N THR A 106 13.90 0.84 18.30
CA THR A 106 14.28 1.91 17.37
C THR A 106 15.72 2.30 17.70
N LEU A 107 16.59 2.18 16.70
CA LEU A 107 18.03 2.43 16.87
C LEU A 107 18.43 3.77 16.31
N THR A 108 19.27 4.50 17.02
CA THR A 108 20.06 5.61 16.47
C THR A 108 21.20 5.06 15.61
N THR A 109 21.87 5.92 14.88
CA THR A 109 22.99 5.55 14.00
C THR A 109 24.06 4.75 14.76
N GLU A 110 24.46 5.22 15.93
CA GLU A 110 25.49 4.60 16.74
C GLU A 110 25.07 3.22 17.25
N LEU A 111 23.81 3.10 17.68
CA LEU A 111 23.24 1.82 18.13
C LEU A 111 23.01 0.85 16.97
N ALA A 112 22.62 1.35 15.79
CA ALA A 112 22.44 0.52 14.59
C ALA A 112 23.78 -0.11 14.15
N ILE A 113 24.87 0.63 14.22
CA ILE A 113 26.22 0.11 13.94
C ILE A 113 26.63 -0.89 15.04
N LYS A 114 26.47 -0.51 16.32
CA LYS A 114 26.83 -1.37 17.46
C LYS A 114 26.13 -2.73 17.41
N TYR A 115 24.87 -2.76 17.01
CA TYR A 115 24.04 -3.98 16.97
C TYR A 115 23.98 -4.68 15.61
N GLY A 116 24.88 -4.35 14.67
CA GLY A 116 24.99 -5.05 13.38
C GLY A 116 23.81 -4.86 12.45
N ILE A 117 23.15 -3.71 12.53
CA ILE A 117 22.09 -3.32 11.59
C ILE A 117 22.61 -2.39 10.50
N ALA A 118 23.44 -1.42 10.85
CA ALA A 118 24.08 -0.52 9.90
C ALA A 118 25.56 -0.83 9.77
N ASP A 119 26.08 -0.67 8.54
CA ASP A 119 27.48 -0.94 8.19
C ASP A 119 28.38 0.28 8.45
N GLY A 120 27.78 1.48 8.48
CA GLY A 120 28.55 2.67 8.72
C GLY A 120 27.76 3.96 8.82
N LYS A 121 28.52 5.04 9.05
CA LYS A 121 28.02 6.40 9.12
C LYS A 121 28.56 7.21 7.95
N GLY A 122 27.72 8.05 7.34
CA GLY A 122 28.09 9.04 6.32
C GLY A 122 27.12 10.20 6.36
N GLU A 123 27.59 11.41 6.23
CA GLU A 123 26.72 12.60 6.24
C GLU A 123 26.18 12.93 4.84
N SER A 124 26.81 12.38 3.78
CA SER A 124 26.40 12.53 2.39
C SER A 124 26.62 11.24 1.59
N ILE A 125 26.07 11.19 0.38
CA ILE A 125 26.30 10.07 -0.55
C ILE A 125 27.79 9.98 -0.90
N GLU A 126 28.44 11.12 -1.08
CA GLU A 126 29.86 11.23 -1.39
C GLU A 126 30.72 10.66 -0.25
N ASP A 127 30.36 10.89 1.01
CA ASP A 127 31.04 10.31 2.17
C ASP A 127 30.94 8.78 2.15
N VAL A 128 29.75 8.24 1.85
CA VAL A 128 29.53 6.80 1.74
C VAL A 128 30.36 6.21 0.61
N LEU A 129 30.35 6.81 -0.58
CA LEU A 129 31.14 6.34 -1.72
C LEU A 129 32.64 6.38 -1.43
N SER A 130 33.09 7.44 -0.75
CA SER A 130 34.51 7.57 -0.33
C SER A 130 34.90 6.49 0.68
N SER A 131 34.01 6.15 1.65
CA SER A 131 34.25 5.08 2.63
C SER A 131 34.33 3.69 1.99
N LEU A 132 33.63 3.50 0.86
CA LEU A 132 33.66 2.30 0.03
C LEU A 132 34.80 2.29 -0.99
N GLN A 133 35.64 3.33 -1.02
CA GLN A 133 36.76 3.50 -1.97
C GLN A 133 36.30 3.54 -3.44
N ILE A 134 35.10 4.07 -3.67
CA ILE A 134 34.54 4.28 -5.01
C ILE A 134 34.91 5.71 -5.45
N GLU A 135 35.93 5.87 -6.29
CA GLU A 135 36.44 7.18 -6.70
C GLU A 135 35.94 7.63 -8.09
N ASP A 136 35.64 6.68 -8.97
CA ASP A 136 35.15 6.96 -10.33
C ASP A 136 33.67 6.56 -10.45
N TYR A 137 32.76 7.53 -10.31
CA TYR A 137 31.33 7.31 -10.35
C TYR A 137 30.61 8.48 -11.03
N GLU A 138 29.43 8.16 -11.57
CA GLU A 138 28.47 9.14 -12.05
C GLU A 138 27.17 8.99 -11.23
N ILE A 139 26.70 10.08 -10.61
CA ILE A 139 25.43 10.09 -9.88
C ILE A 139 24.29 10.33 -10.86
N VAL A 140 23.50 9.29 -11.12
CA VAL A 140 22.27 9.39 -11.90
C VAL A 140 21.09 9.36 -10.94
N THR A 141 20.42 10.49 -10.78
CA THR A 141 19.23 10.58 -9.92
C THR A 141 18.01 10.11 -10.69
N VAL A 142 17.42 9.00 -10.24
CA VAL A 142 16.14 8.51 -10.73
C VAL A 142 15.04 9.12 -9.86
N GLY A 143 14.41 10.18 -10.35
CA GLY A 143 13.28 10.83 -9.70
C GLY A 143 11.96 10.31 -10.24
N GLU A 144 10.87 10.60 -9.50
CA GLU A 144 9.52 10.28 -9.93
C GLU A 144 9.19 10.96 -11.26
N ASN A 145 8.66 10.17 -12.20
CA ASN A 145 8.18 10.69 -13.46
C ASN A 145 6.80 11.35 -13.27
N TRP A 146 6.46 12.31 -14.15
CA TRP A 146 5.13 12.94 -14.13
C TRP A 146 3.99 11.90 -14.26
N SER A 147 4.20 10.82 -15.00
CA SER A 147 3.24 9.73 -15.17
C SER A 147 3.01 8.96 -13.86
N GLU A 148 4.05 8.73 -13.07
CA GLU A 148 3.94 8.10 -11.74
C GLU A 148 3.15 8.98 -10.78
N ASN A 149 3.37 10.30 -10.80
CA ASN A 149 2.60 11.24 -10.00
C ASN A 149 1.11 11.23 -10.39
N VAL A 150 0.79 11.17 -11.69
CA VAL A 150 -0.60 11.05 -12.17
C VAL A 150 -1.22 9.75 -11.68
N VAL A 151 -0.54 8.62 -11.82
CA VAL A 151 -1.03 7.32 -11.33
C VAL A 151 -1.24 7.37 -9.82
N ARG A 152 -0.30 7.93 -9.04
CA ARG A 152 -0.42 8.08 -7.58
C ARG A 152 -1.64 8.91 -7.17
N ILE A 153 -1.93 10.00 -7.89
CA ILE A 153 -3.13 10.82 -7.64
C ILE A 153 -4.40 10.01 -7.95
N LEU A 154 -4.45 9.35 -9.08
CA LEU A 154 -5.63 8.59 -9.53
C LEU A 154 -5.90 7.35 -8.67
N THR A 155 -4.86 6.72 -8.13
CA THR A 155 -4.97 5.54 -7.24
C THR A 155 -5.13 5.91 -5.77
N ASN A 156 -5.05 7.19 -5.41
CA ASN A 156 -5.40 7.63 -4.06
C ASN A 156 -6.84 7.20 -3.74
N PRO A 157 -7.11 6.51 -2.61
CA PRO A 157 -8.43 5.95 -2.30
C PRO A 157 -9.57 6.97 -2.38
N THR A 158 -9.33 8.20 -1.89
CA THR A 158 -10.32 9.27 -1.95
C THR A 158 -10.61 9.72 -3.38
N VAL A 159 -9.55 9.91 -4.19
CA VAL A 159 -9.70 10.35 -5.59
C VAL A 159 -10.37 9.26 -6.43
N SER A 160 -9.92 8.01 -6.28
CA SER A 160 -10.50 6.85 -6.97
C SER A 160 -11.98 6.66 -6.63
N SER A 161 -12.35 6.79 -5.35
CA SER A 161 -13.74 6.72 -4.90
C SER A 161 -14.59 7.85 -5.50
N LEU A 162 -14.08 9.09 -5.52
CA LEU A 162 -14.78 10.22 -6.15
C LEU A 162 -14.96 10.01 -7.66
N LEU A 163 -13.90 9.59 -8.37
CA LEU A 163 -13.97 9.30 -9.80
C LEU A 163 -14.99 8.21 -10.11
N THR A 164 -14.99 7.13 -9.34
CA THR A 164 -15.96 6.03 -9.50
C THR A 164 -17.38 6.50 -9.22
N THR A 165 -17.59 7.28 -8.17
CA THR A 165 -18.91 7.82 -7.81
C THR A 165 -19.43 8.78 -8.88
N PHE A 166 -18.66 9.80 -9.27
CA PHE A 166 -19.07 10.74 -10.32
C PHE A 166 -19.19 10.06 -11.67
N GLY A 167 -18.33 9.08 -11.95
CA GLY A 167 -18.40 8.28 -13.15
C GLY A 167 -19.70 7.49 -13.25
N THR A 168 -20.07 6.80 -12.19
CA THR A 168 -21.30 6.00 -12.12
C THR A 168 -22.54 6.89 -12.19
N ILE A 169 -22.60 7.98 -11.42
CA ILE A 169 -23.72 8.93 -11.46
C ILE A 169 -23.85 9.56 -12.85
N GLY A 170 -22.73 9.96 -13.47
CA GLY A 170 -22.74 10.55 -14.81
C GLY A 170 -23.29 9.61 -15.86
N VAL A 171 -22.85 8.34 -15.87
CA VAL A 171 -23.37 7.32 -16.79
C VAL A 171 -24.85 7.02 -16.53
N ILE A 172 -25.25 6.84 -15.26
CA ILE A 172 -26.65 6.58 -14.93
C ILE A 172 -27.54 7.76 -15.31
N SER A 173 -27.14 9.01 -15.01
CA SER A 173 -27.93 10.19 -15.37
C SER A 173 -28.15 10.31 -16.89
N GLU A 174 -27.17 9.88 -17.67
CA GLU A 174 -27.25 9.89 -19.14
C GLU A 174 -28.31 8.91 -19.66
N LEU A 175 -28.49 7.75 -19.01
CA LEU A 175 -29.50 6.77 -19.40
C LEU A 175 -30.92 7.32 -19.27
N TYR A 176 -31.14 8.31 -18.40
CA TYR A 176 -32.44 9.00 -18.23
C TYR A 176 -32.57 10.28 -19.07
N SER A 177 -31.51 10.68 -19.80
CA SER A 177 -31.50 11.87 -20.63
C SER A 177 -32.00 11.55 -22.04
N ALA A 178 -32.66 12.50 -22.69
CA ALA A 178 -33.08 12.36 -24.10
C ALA A 178 -31.90 12.67 -25.04
N GLY A 179 -31.01 11.69 -25.26
CA GLY A 179 -29.82 11.80 -26.10
C GLY A 179 -28.52 11.87 -25.31
N TRP A 180 -27.39 11.69 -25.99
CA TRP A 180 -26.08 11.68 -25.38
C TRP A 180 -25.64 13.09 -25.02
N GLY A 181 -25.25 13.33 -23.75
CA GLY A 181 -24.90 14.64 -23.20
C GLY A 181 -23.57 14.69 -22.44
N ILE A 182 -23.40 15.76 -21.72
CA ILE A 182 -22.17 16.06 -20.96
C ILE A 182 -22.00 15.09 -19.80
N GLY A 183 -23.10 14.68 -19.16
CA GLY A 183 -23.08 13.78 -17.98
C GLY A 183 -22.46 12.42 -18.30
N GLY A 184 -22.90 11.77 -19.38
CA GLY A 184 -22.35 10.49 -19.83
C GLY A 184 -20.90 10.59 -20.25
N THR A 185 -20.53 11.66 -20.94
CA THR A 185 -19.14 11.89 -21.38
C THR A 185 -18.20 12.02 -20.18
N ILE A 186 -18.54 12.86 -19.20
CA ILE A 186 -17.78 13.01 -17.97
C ILE A 186 -17.75 11.70 -17.17
N GLY A 187 -18.88 11.01 -17.12
CA GLY A 187 -19.03 9.72 -16.45
C GLY A 187 -18.05 8.68 -17.00
N ILE A 188 -17.99 8.52 -18.32
CA ILE A 188 -17.05 7.59 -18.97
C ILE A 188 -15.59 8.00 -18.72
N ILE A 189 -15.26 9.28 -18.80
CA ILE A 189 -13.89 9.75 -18.54
C ILE A 189 -13.48 9.40 -17.09
N CYS A 190 -14.33 9.70 -16.12
CA CYS A 190 -14.06 9.40 -14.72
C CYS A 190 -13.86 7.90 -14.47
N LEU A 191 -14.74 7.04 -15.00
CA LEU A 191 -14.60 5.59 -14.89
C LEU A 191 -13.34 5.08 -15.58
N THR A 192 -13.02 5.59 -16.77
CA THR A 192 -11.81 5.18 -17.50
C THR A 192 -10.54 5.54 -16.71
N LEU A 193 -10.50 6.72 -16.08
CA LEU A 193 -9.37 7.12 -15.26
C LEU A 193 -9.25 6.25 -13.99
N ALA A 194 -10.35 5.98 -13.29
CA ALA A 194 -10.36 5.16 -12.09
C ALA A 194 -9.94 3.70 -12.38
N LEU A 195 -10.57 3.08 -13.38
CA LEU A 195 -10.29 1.69 -13.77
C LEU A 195 -8.90 1.54 -14.39
N GLY A 196 -8.50 2.50 -15.24
CA GLY A 196 -7.19 2.47 -15.89
C GLY A 196 -6.04 2.62 -14.89
N ALA A 197 -6.18 3.48 -13.89
CA ALA A 197 -5.20 3.63 -12.83
C ALA A 197 -5.11 2.35 -11.97
N GLY A 198 -6.24 1.75 -11.59
CA GLY A 198 -6.29 0.48 -10.85
C GLY A 198 -5.62 -0.65 -11.62
N TYR A 199 -5.82 -0.73 -12.93
CA TYR A 199 -5.16 -1.72 -13.79
C TYR A 199 -3.63 -1.53 -13.86
N LEU A 200 -3.17 -0.29 -14.04
CA LEU A 200 -1.73 0.02 -14.13
C LEU A 200 -0.96 -0.32 -12.84
N THR A 201 -1.61 -0.23 -11.69
CA THR A 201 -1.02 -0.58 -10.40
C THR A 201 -1.21 -2.04 -10.01
N GLN A 202 -1.78 -2.87 -10.89
CA GLN A 202 -2.11 -4.28 -10.62
C GLN A 202 -3.08 -4.47 -9.42
N LEU A 203 -3.83 -3.43 -9.05
CA LEU A 203 -4.90 -3.52 -8.06
C LEU A 203 -6.19 -4.10 -8.65
N ALA A 204 -6.33 -4.10 -9.97
CA ALA A 204 -7.46 -4.64 -10.70
C ALA A 204 -6.97 -5.62 -11.76
N SER A 205 -7.62 -6.78 -11.87
CA SER A 205 -7.35 -7.71 -12.95
C SER A 205 -8.10 -7.31 -14.23
N SER A 206 -7.63 -7.78 -15.38
CA SER A 206 -8.35 -7.59 -16.63
C SER A 206 -9.75 -8.22 -16.60
N THR A 207 -9.94 -9.28 -15.82
CA THR A 207 -11.22 -9.96 -15.60
C THR A 207 -12.22 -9.04 -14.91
N ASP A 208 -11.81 -8.31 -13.88
CA ASP A 208 -12.66 -7.42 -13.11
C ASP A 208 -13.18 -6.26 -13.97
N ILE A 209 -12.29 -5.70 -14.77
CA ILE A 209 -12.63 -4.65 -15.75
C ILE A 209 -13.64 -5.17 -16.77
N LEU A 210 -13.45 -6.40 -17.27
CA LEU A 210 -14.41 -7.01 -18.21
C LEU A 210 -15.80 -7.21 -17.60
N VAL A 211 -15.88 -7.58 -16.33
CA VAL A 211 -17.17 -7.70 -15.62
C VAL A 211 -17.86 -6.34 -15.47
N VAL A 212 -17.13 -5.28 -15.13
CA VAL A 212 -17.67 -3.91 -15.09
C VAL A 212 -18.19 -3.48 -16.48
N LEU A 213 -17.38 -3.69 -17.52
CA LEU A 213 -17.79 -3.36 -18.90
C LEU A 213 -19.02 -4.15 -19.33
N LEU A 214 -19.12 -5.42 -18.97
CA LEU A 214 -20.32 -6.24 -19.26
C LEU A 214 -21.56 -5.65 -18.58
N GLY A 215 -21.47 -5.24 -17.31
CA GLY A 215 -22.54 -4.55 -16.60
C GLY A 215 -23.00 -3.28 -17.31
N LEU A 216 -22.04 -2.45 -17.73
CA LEU A 216 -22.33 -1.22 -18.49
C LEU A 216 -22.98 -1.50 -19.84
N VAL A 217 -22.51 -2.52 -20.58
CA VAL A 217 -23.10 -2.93 -21.86
C VAL A 217 -24.56 -3.40 -21.68
N LEU A 218 -24.85 -4.18 -20.64
CA LEU A 218 -26.21 -4.62 -20.34
C LEU A 218 -27.13 -3.44 -20.04
N LEU A 219 -26.68 -2.46 -19.27
CA LEU A 219 -27.42 -1.22 -18.99
C LEU A 219 -27.66 -0.41 -20.27
N PHE A 220 -26.66 -0.33 -21.14
CA PHE A 220 -26.76 0.37 -22.42
C PHE A 220 -27.75 -0.30 -23.37
N VAL A 221 -27.75 -1.64 -23.42
CA VAL A 221 -28.72 -2.42 -24.21
C VAL A 221 -30.15 -2.19 -23.71
N GLU A 222 -30.37 -2.18 -22.40
CA GLU A 222 -31.66 -1.87 -21.81
C GLU A 222 -32.15 -0.48 -22.19
N ALA A 223 -31.29 0.53 -22.10
CA ALA A 223 -31.63 1.93 -22.38
C ALA A 223 -32.02 2.17 -23.87
N ILE A 224 -31.46 1.41 -24.81
CA ILE A 224 -31.68 1.62 -26.26
C ILE A 224 -32.73 0.66 -26.82
N ALA A 225 -32.70 -0.62 -26.42
CA ALA A 225 -33.44 -1.67 -27.11
C ALA A 225 -34.80 -1.96 -26.50
N ILE A 226 -35.04 -1.62 -25.22
CA ILE A 226 -36.22 -2.06 -24.48
C ILE A 226 -36.91 -0.84 -23.83
N PRO A 227 -38.17 -0.53 -24.23
CA PRO A 227 -38.94 0.53 -23.57
C PRO A 227 -39.39 0.04 -22.19
N GLY A 228 -38.87 0.62 -21.12
CA GLY A 228 -39.09 0.28 -19.75
C GLY A 228 -37.87 -0.37 -19.09
N PHE A 229 -37.87 -0.54 -17.77
CA PHE A 229 -36.78 -1.15 -17.03
C PHE A 229 -37.05 -2.65 -16.85
N GLY A 230 -36.29 -3.49 -17.58
CA GLY A 230 -36.54 -4.94 -17.65
C GLY A 230 -35.34 -5.78 -17.16
N VAL A 231 -35.27 -7.00 -17.68
CA VAL A 231 -34.29 -8.01 -17.22
C VAL A 231 -32.85 -7.58 -17.43
N PHE A 232 -32.52 -6.95 -18.57
CA PHE A 232 -31.17 -6.50 -18.86
C PHE A 232 -30.74 -5.35 -17.95
N GLY A 233 -31.66 -4.45 -17.57
CA GLY A 233 -31.39 -3.38 -16.63
C GLY A 233 -31.04 -3.90 -15.24
N ILE A 234 -31.87 -4.80 -14.70
CA ILE A 234 -31.66 -5.44 -13.40
C ILE A 234 -30.35 -6.24 -13.42
N THR A 235 -30.16 -7.08 -14.44
CA THR A 235 -28.93 -7.88 -14.57
C THR A 235 -27.71 -6.99 -14.73
N GLY A 236 -27.80 -5.91 -15.53
CA GLY A 236 -26.73 -4.94 -15.72
C GLY A 236 -26.30 -4.26 -14.42
N ILE A 237 -27.25 -3.85 -13.59
CA ILE A 237 -26.96 -3.31 -12.25
C ILE A 237 -26.25 -4.35 -11.39
N VAL A 238 -26.74 -5.56 -11.30
CA VAL A 238 -26.14 -6.63 -10.49
C VAL A 238 -24.71 -6.92 -10.95
N VAL A 239 -24.50 -7.08 -12.26
CA VAL A 239 -23.17 -7.36 -12.84
C VAL A 239 -22.22 -6.18 -12.64
N LEU A 240 -22.72 -4.95 -12.80
CA LEU A 240 -21.91 -3.74 -12.57
C LEU A 240 -21.44 -3.66 -11.10
N PHE A 241 -22.36 -3.81 -10.15
CA PHE A 241 -22.00 -3.79 -8.73
C PHE A 241 -21.07 -4.95 -8.36
N TYR A 242 -21.27 -6.13 -8.94
CA TYR A 242 -20.36 -7.25 -8.73
C TYR A 242 -18.96 -6.97 -9.29
N GLY A 243 -18.85 -6.37 -10.47
CA GLY A 243 -17.57 -5.95 -11.05
C GLY A 243 -16.87 -4.88 -10.18
N LEU A 244 -17.62 -3.88 -9.70
CA LEU A 244 -17.09 -2.88 -8.76
C LEU A 244 -16.63 -3.50 -7.43
N TYR A 245 -17.35 -4.51 -6.94
CA TYR A 245 -16.93 -5.28 -5.78
C TYR A 245 -15.61 -6.02 -6.00
N LEU A 246 -15.44 -6.69 -7.15
CA LEU A 246 -14.16 -7.34 -7.51
C LEU A 246 -12.99 -6.37 -7.55
N LEU A 247 -13.20 -5.14 -8.05
CA LEU A 247 -12.19 -4.09 -8.09
C LEU A 247 -11.76 -3.57 -6.70
N LEU A 248 -12.59 -3.77 -5.67
CA LEU A 248 -12.27 -3.38 -4.29
C LEU A 248 -11.46 -4.44 -3.53
N ILE A 249 -11.43 -5.67 -4.04
CA ILE A 249 -10.72 -6.77 -3.42
C ILE A 249 -9.41 -7.00 -4.17
N PRO A 250 -8.25 -6.77 -3.54
CA PRO A 250 -6.97 -7.09 -4.16
C PRO A 250 -6.85 -8.59 -4.44
N ASP A 251 -6.25 -8.97 -5.58
CA ASP A 251 -5.95 -10.37 -5.94
C ASP A 251 -4.90 -11.05 -5.03
N VAL A 252 -4.45 -10.34 -4.00
CA VAL A 252 -3.53 -10.87 -2.98
C VAL A 252 -4.29 -11.38 -1.75
N PRO A 253 -3.79 -12.41 -1.05
CA PRO A 253 -4.39 -12.89 0.19
C PRO A 253 -4.43 -11.76 1.24
N VAL A 254 -5.60 -11.22 1.47
CA VAL A 254 -5.83 -10.19 2.49
C VAL A 254 -6.43 -10.81 3.74
N SER A 255 -6.25 -10.13 4.89
CA SER A 255 -6.81 -10.62 6.15
C SER A 255 -8.35 -10.63 6.13
N PRO A 256 -9.01 -11.51 6.91
CA PRO A 256 -10.46 -11.54 7.01
C PRO A 256 -11.09 -10.20 7.42
N GLU A 257 -10.36 -9.38 8.15
CA GLU A 257 -10.81 -8.05 8.58
C GLU A 257 -10.92 -7.09 7.40
N ILE A 258 -9.94 -7.08 6.47
CA ILE A 258 -10.00 -6.25 5.25
C ILE A 258 -11.18 -6.69 4.37
N TYR A 259 -11.45 -8.00 4.31
CA TYR A 259 -12.64 -8.52 3.62
C TYR A 259 -13.94 -8.01 4.24
N SER A 260 -14.03 -7.97 5.57
CA SER A 260 -15.25 -7.48 6.26
C SER A 260 -15.44 -5.99 6.06
N GLU A 261 -14.39 -5.17 6.13
CA GLU A 261 -14.46 -3.73 5.85
C GLU A 261 -14.85 -3.43 4.40
N ALA A 262 -14.32 -4.19 3.44
CA ALA A 262 -14.70 -4.06 2.03
C ALA A 262 -16.17 -4.45 1.81
N LEU A 263 -16.66 -5.50 2.46
CA LEU A 263 -18.07 -5.91 2.43
C LEU A 263 -19.01 -4.89 3.07
N ASP A 264 -18.62 -4.30 4.18
CA ASP A 264 -19.40 -3.26 4.86
C ASP A 264 -19.44 -1.98 4.01
N GLY A 265 -18.31 -1.55 3.45
CA GLY A 265 -18.25 -0.42 2.53
C GLY A 265 -19.10 -0.63 1.28
N PHE A 266 -19.06 -1.83 0.72
CA PHE A 266 -19.91 -2.22 -0.42
C PHE A 266 -21.39 -2.25 -0.06
N GLY A 267 -21.75 -2.80 1.10
CA GLY A 267 -23.11 -2.78 1.62
C GLY A 267 -23.67 -1.36 1.75
N TRP A 268 -22.89 -0.44 2.31
CA TRP A 268 -23.26 0.97 2.37
C TRP A 268 -23.40 1.62 1.00
N ALA A 269 -22.51 1.32 0.05
CA ALA A 269 -22.61 1.83 -1.33
C ALA A 269 -23.89 1.39 -2.03
N ILE A 270 -24.32 0.13 -1.83
CA ILE A 270 -25.61 -0.39 -2.33
C ILE A 270 -26.78 0.36 -1.68
N VAL A 271 -26.77 0.51 -0.35
CA VAL A 271 -27.84 1.22 0.37
C VAL A 271 -27.96 2.67 -0.13
N VAL A 272 -26.85 3.40 -0.20
CA VAL A 272 -26.82 4.78 -0.72
C VAL A 272 -27.28 4.84 -2.18
N GLY A 273 -26.85 3.88 -3.01
CA GLY A 273 -27.28 3.78 -4.41
C GLY A 273 -28.77 3.57 -4.55
N ILE A 274 -29.37 2.66 -3.78
CA ILE A 274 -30.82 2.39 -3.79
C ILE A 274 -31.60 3.61 -3.31
N PHE A 275 -31.18 4.26 -2.20
CA PHE A 275 -31.81 5.48 -1.73
C PHE A 275 -31.67 6.64 -2.72
N GLY A 276 -30.52 6.76 -3.40
CA GLY A 276 -30.32 7.73 -4.47
C GLY A 276 -31.28 7.53 -5.63
N ILE A 277 -31.50 6.29 -6.07
CA ILE A 277 -32.45 5.95 -7.14
C ILE A 277 -33.90 6.27 -6.70
N ILE A 278 -34.29 5.91 -5.49
CA ILE A 278 -35.63 6.20 -4.95
C ILE A 278 -35.88 7.70 -4.82
N PHE A 279 -34.86 8.50 -4.56
CA PHE A 279 -34.98 9.96 -4.41
C PHE A 279 -35.04 10.70 -5.76
N ILE A 280 -34.58 10.06 -6.87
CA ILE A 280 -34.61 10.62 -8.22
C ILE A 280 -35.88 10.22 -8.98
N LEU A 281 -36.54 9.13 -8.60
CA LEU A 281 -37.85 8.68 -9.12
C LEU A 281 -39.00 9.37 -8.40
#